data_a9900ca4bc06802f639e4545cb600e4b
#
_entry.id   a9900ca4bc06802f639e4545cb600e4b
#
_cell.length_a   1.000
_cell.length_b   1.000
_cell.length_c   1.000
_cell.angle_alpha   90.00
_cell.angle_beta   90.00
_cell.angle_gamma   90.00
#
_symmetry.space_group_name_H-M   'P 1'
#
loop_
_entity.id
_entity.type
_entity.pdbx_description
1 polymer ?
#
loop_
_entity_poly.entity_id
_entity_poly.type
_entity_poly.pdbx_seq_one_letter_code
_entity_poly.pdbx_strand_id
1 'polypeptide(L)'
;MNFLESVKTCLLKKYFIASGRAGRSEYWYFMLFVYAIIFLAGMSRPILQEITPQEQFSSVKDWSIHARTFINIFYFIIVIPYITSTSRRLQDIGQSNTWVLFIILFWLLSLIPFFILPFLSIIGSILQIIVFILCTKKGDKKKNKYGAPIT
;
A
#
# COMPACT_ATOMS: atom_id res chain seq x y z
N MET A 1 18.90 0.29 6.83
CA MET A 1 18.33 1.04 5.67
C MET A 1 17.62 2.26 6.23
N ASN A 2 17.84 3.45 5.66
CA ASN A 2 17.16 4.67 6.06
C ASN A 2 15.84 4.87 5.26
N PHE A 3 15.06 5.89 5.62
CA PHE A 3 13.74 6.15 5.01
C PHE A 3 13.82 6.38 3.50
N LEU A 4 14.67 7.31 3.04
CA LEU A 4 14.80 7.65 1.62
C LEU A 4 15.33 6.48 0.79
N GLU A 5 16.26 5.73 1.34
CA GLU A 5 16.81 4.53 0.71
C GLU A 5 15.75 3.44 0.53
N SER A 6 14.88 3.26 1.54
CA SER A 6 13.76 2.32 1.48
C SER A 6 12.77 2.70 0.37
N VAL A 7 12.36 3.96 0.32
CA VAL A 7 11.44 4.46 -0.72
C VAL A 7 12.05 4.30 -2.11
N LYS A 8 13.31 4.70 -2.30
CA LYS A 8 14.01 4.52 -3.58
C LYS A 8 14.14 3.06 -3.97
N THR A 9 14.40 2.18 -3.01
CA THR A 9 14.52 0.74 -3.26
C THR A 9 13.20 0.16 -3.74
N CYS A 10 12.10 0.47 -3.09
CA CYS A 10 10.78 -0.05 -3.45
C CYS A 10 10.24 0.55 -4.74
N LEU A 11 10.42 1.86 -4.97
CA LEU A 11 9.86 2.54 -6.15
C LEU A 11 10.72 2.42 -7.41
N LEU A 12 12.04 2.31 -7.29
CA LEU A 12 12.93 2.35 -8.45
C LEU A 12 13.68 1.04 -8.66
N LYS A 13 14.34 0.51 -7.62
CA LYS A 13 15.22 -0.66 -7.77
C LYS A 13 14.46 -1.98 -7.81
N LYS A 14 13.39 -2.10 -7.03
CA LYS A 14 12.66 -3.36 -6.82
C LYS A 14 11.15 -3.21 -7.11
N TYR A 15 10.78 -2.33 -8.00
CA TYR A 15 9.38 -2.01 -8.31
C TYR A 15 8.56 -3.26 -8.67
N PHE A 16 9.07 -4.09 -9.58
CA PHE A 16 8.43 -5.32 -10.03
C PHE A 16 8.99 -6.60 -9.38
N ILE A 17 9.96 -6.47 -8.46
CA ILE A 17 10.62 -7.63 -7.88
C ILE A 17 9.86 -8.09 -6.65
N ALA A 18 9.06 -9.16 -6.82
CA ALA A 18 8.29 -9.78 -5.75
C ALA A 18 9.03 -10.94 -5.04
N SER A 19 10.20 -11.34 -5.55
CA SER A 19 11.02 -12.41 -5.00
C SER A 19 12.16 -11.87 -4.13
N GLY A 20 12.64 -12.71 -3.20
CA GLY A 20 13.71 -12.35 -2.28
C GLY A 20 13.18 -11.92 -0.91
N ARG A 21 14.00 -11.27 -0.11
CA ARG A 21 13.64 -10.91 1.26
C ARG A 21 13.68 -9.38 1.44
N ALA A 22 12.78 -8.86 2.26
CA ALA A 22 12.76 -7.45 2.67
C ALA A 22 12.82 -7.35 4.20
N GLY A 23 13.78 -6.58 4.71
CA GLY A 23 13.92 -6.31 6.13
C GLY A 23 12.77 -5.45 6.67
N ARG A 24 12.59 -5.45 8.00
CA ARG A 24 11.56 -4.63 8.64
C ARG A 24 11.70 -3.15 8.31
N SER A 25 12.92 -2.60 8.34
CA SER A 25 13.16 -1.20 8.03
C SER A 25 12.80 -0.87 6.56
N GLU A 26 13.14 -1.74 5.59
CA GLU A 26 12.75 -1.57 4.19
C GLU A 26 11.23 -1.50 4.05
N TYR A 27 10.52 -2.44 4.65
CA TYR A 27 9.07 -2.54 4.57
C TYR A 27 8.36 -1.38 5.26
N TRP A 28 8.68 -1.13 6.55
CA TRP A 28 7.94 -0.16 7.36
C TRP A 28 8.17 1.28 6.95
N TYR A 29 9.38 1.65 6.53
CA TYR A 29 9.63 2.99 5.99
C TYR A 29 8.88 3.22 4.68
N PHE A 30 8.79 2.19 3.84
CA PHE A 30 7.98 2.30 2.62
C PHE A 30 6.48 2.39 2.95
N MET A 31 5.97 1.60 3.90
CA MET A 31 4.58 1.71 4.35
C MET A 31 4.28 3.09 4.95
N LEU A 32 5.17 3.62 5.76
CA LEU A 32 5.04 4.98 6.30
C LEU A 32 4.92 6.03 5.18
N PHE A 33 5.73 5.92 4.15
CA PHE A 33 5.64 6.78 2.97
C PHE A 33 4.27 6.68 2.29
N VAL A 34 3.79 5.46 2.02
CA VAL A 34 2.50 5.22 1.37
C VAL A 34 1.34 5.79 2.20
N TYR A 35 1.30 5.47 3.49
CA TYR A 35 0.23 5.96 4.37
C TYR A 35 0.29 7.46 4.61
N ALA A 36 1.48 8.07 4.66
CA ALA A 36 1.61 9.52 4.75
C ALA A 36 0.99 10.22 3.53
N ILE A 37 1.23 9.71 2.32
CA ILE A 37 0.62 10.29 1.11
C ILE A 37 -0.89 10.10 1.10
N ILE A 38 -1.39 8.91 1.45
CA ILE A 38 -2.83 8.65 1.55
C ILE A 38 -3.49 9.60 2.56
N PHE A 39 -2.87 9.80 3.71
CA PHE A 39 -3.34 10.71 4.75
C PHE A 39 -3.39 12.15 4.27
N LEU A 40 -2.30 12.65 3.67
CA LEU A 40 -2.24 14.01 3.11
C LEU A 40 -3.29 14.22 2.01
N ALA A 41 -3.47 13.24 1.12
CA ALA A 41 -4.50 13.27 0.09
C ALA A 41 -5.92 13.26 0.69
N GLY A 42 -6.14 12.55 1.80
CA GLY A 42 -7.42 12.57 2.53
C GLY A 42 -7.70 13.90 3.20
N MET A 43 -6.69 14.50 3.83
CA MET A 43 -6.80 15.79 4.52
C MET A 43 -7.03 16.98 3.57
N SER A 44 -6.61 16.89 2.32
CA SER A 44 -6.78 17.98 1.34
C SER A 44 -8.25 18.26 1.00
N ARG A 45 -9.14 17.26 1.12
CA ARG A 45 -10.57 17.40 0.76
C ARG A 45 -11.35 18.37 1.65
N PRO A 46 -11.37 18.22 3.01
CA PRO A 46 -12.10 19.12 3.86
C PRO A 46 -11.55 20.55 3.82
N ILE A 47 -10.23 20.72 3.73
CA ILE A 47 -9.58 22.03 3.66
C ILE A 47 -10.01 22.78 2.41
N LEU A 48 -10.06 22.11 1.26
CA LEU A 48 -10.49 22.72 0.00
C LEU A 48 -11.97 23.10 0.01
N GLN A 49 -12.84 22.32 0.68
CA GLN A 49 -14.26 22.65 0.80
C GLN A 49 -14.52 23.87 1.67
N GLU A 50 -13.70 24.09 2.69
CA GLU A 50 -13.85 25.20 3.65
C GLU A 50 -13.35 26.54 3.10
N ILE A 51 -12.32 26.52 2.24
CA ILE A 51 -11.70 27.74 1.69
C ILE A 51 -12.44 28.29 0.45
N THR A 52 -13.29 27.48 -0.21
CA THR A 52 -13.87 27.85 -1.49
C THR A 52 -15.26 28.45 -1.33
N PRO A 53 -15.50 29.72 -1.75
CA PRO A 53 -16.82 30.31 -1.74
C PRO A 53 -17.78 29.53 -2.64
N GLN A 54 -19.04 29.43 -2.23
CA GLN A 54 -20.08 28.63 -2.89
C GLN A 54 -20.33 29.05 -4.34
N GLU A 55 -19.99 30.26 -4.72
CA GLU A 55 -20.13 30.80 -6.08
C GLU A 55 -19.08 30.28 -7.08
N GLN A 56 -17.94 29.77 -6.60
CA GLN A 56 -16.88 29.14 -7.43
C GLN A 56 -17.03 27.62 -7.53
N PHE A 57 -18.18 27.06 -7.18
CA PHE A 57 -18.40 25.62 -7.10
C PHE A 57 -18.18 24.86 -8.42
N SER A 58 -18.35 25.49 -9.57
CA SER A 58 -18.05 24.87 -10.87
C SER A 58 -16.55 24.62 -11.07
N SER A 59 -15.71 25.62 -10.78
CA SER A 59 -14.25 25.50 -10.90
C SER A 59 -13.65 24.55 -9.86
N VAL A 60 -14.24 24.50 -8.65
CA VAL A 60 -13.85 23.54 -7.59
C VAL A 60 -14.23 22.12 -7.98
N LYS A 61 -15.37 21.91 -8.64
CA LYS A 61 -15.78 20.61 -9.16
C LYS A 61 -14.78 20.08 -10.19
N ASP A 62 -14.32 20.93 -11.10
CA ASP A 62 -13.31 20.58 -12.09
C ASP A 62 -11.96 20.27 -11.42
N TRP A 63 -11.55 21.05 -10.45
CA TRP A 63 -10.33 20.79 -9.68
C TRP A 63 -10.42 19.50 -8.88
N SER A 64 -11.56 19.19 -8.30
CA SER A 64 -11.79 17.93 -7.56
C SER A 64 -11.73 16.70 -8.47
N ILE A 65 -12.14 16.83 -9.73
CA ILE A 65 -12.01 15.76 -10.75
C ILE A 65 -10.53 15.52 -11.06
N HIS A 66 -9.75 16.57 -11.32
CA HIS A 66 -8.32 16.44 -11.60
C HIS A 66 -7.55 15.88 -10.41
N ALA A 67 -7.82 16.35 -9.20
CA ALA A 67 -7.20 15.83 -7.97
C ALA A 67 -7.55 14.36 -7.76
N ARG A 68 -8.79 13.96 -7.99
CA ARG A 68 -9.22 12.55 -7.88
C ARG A 68 -8.55 11.68 -8.93
N THR A 69 -8.44 12.15 -10.16
CA THR A 69 -7.75 11.46 -11.25
C THR A 69 -6.27 11.26 -10.90
N PHE A 70 -5.60 12.30 -10.41
CA PHE A 70 -4.21 12.24 -9.97
C PHE A 70 -4.03 11.23 -8.83
N ILE A 71 -4.90 11.25 -7.83
CA ILE A 71 -4.88 10.29 -6.72
C ILE A 71 -5.06 8.86 -7.24
N ASN A 72 -5.98 8.64 -8.17
CA ASN A 72 -6.21 7.31 -8.75
C ASN A 72 -4.99 6.81 -9.53
N ILE A 73 -4.38 7.66 -10.37
CA ILE A 73 -3.14 7.32 -11.09
C ILE A 73 -2.03 6.98 -10.09
N PHE A 74 -1.87 7.78 -9.04
CA PHE A 74 -0.90 7.53 -7.99
C PHE A 74 -1.14 6.19 -7.28
N TYR A 75 -2.41 5.84 -6.99
CA TYR A 75 -2.76 4.54 -6.44
C TYR A 75 -2.32 3.38 -7.35
N PHE A 76 -2.53 3.48 -8.66
CA PHE A 76 -2.09 2.46 -9.61
C PHE A 76 -0.56 2.31 -9.63
N ILE A 77 0.16 3.42 -9.53
CA ILE A 77 1.63 3.40 -9.46
C ILE A 77 2.12 2.75 -8.16
N ILE A 78 1.47 3.02 -7.04
CA ILE A 78 1.90 2.55 -5.71
C ILE A 78 1.47 1.10 -5.42
N VAL A 79 0.40 0.60 -6.03
CA VAL A 79 -0.11 -0.74 -5.73
C VAL A 79 0.90 -1.84 -6.06
N ILE A 80 1.66 -1.69 -7.14
CA ILE A 80 2.67 -2.67 -7.53
C ILE A 80 3.80 -2.76 -6.50
N PRO A 81 4.51 -1.67 -6.14
CA PRO A 81 5.56 -1.76 -5.12
C PRO A 81 5.02 -2.08 -3.71
N TYR A 82 3.76 -1.77 -3.41
CA TYR A 82 3.10 -2.22 -2.19
C TYR A 82 3.00 -3.76 -2.16
N ILE A 83 2.51 -4.38 -3.22
CA ILE A 83 2.39 -5.82 -3.37
C ILE A 83 3.77 -6.49 -3.34
N THR A 84 4.73 -5.98 -4.10
CA THR A 84 6.08 -6.59 -4.20
C THR A 84 6.86 -6.47 -2.90
N SER A 85 6.78 -5.34 -2.19
CA SER A 85 7.43 -5.17 -0.89
C SER A 85 6.80 -6.05 0.18
N THR A 86 5.47 -6.19 0.19
CA THR A 86 4.76 -7.08 1.11
C THR A 86 5.09 -8.55 0.83
N SER A 87 5.15 -8.95 -0.44
CA SER A 87 5.61 -10.30 -0.83
C SER A 87 7.00 -10.60 -0.28
N ARG A 88 7.97 -9.73 -0.53
CA ARG A 88 9.35 -9.89 -0.04
C ARG A 88 9.42 -9.90 1.50
N ARG A 89 8.53 -9.14 2.16
CA ARG A 89 8.45 -9.15 3.62
C ARG A 89 7.89 -10.45 4.17
N LEU A 90 6.85 -11.00 3.57
CA LEU A 90 6.30 -12.31 3.91
C LEU A 90 7.32 -13.44 3.68
N GLN A 91 8.09 -13.35 2.60
CA GLN A 91 9.17 -14.28 2.31
C GLN A 91 10.31 -14.20 3.34
N ASP A 92 10.56 -13.03 3.92
CA ASP A 92 11.55 -12.86 4.98
C ASP A 92 11.20 -13.58 6.28
N ILE A 93 9.90 -13.80 6.54
CA ILE A 93 9.38 -14.57 7.67
C ILE A 93 9.01 -16.02 7.28
N GLY A 94 9.47 -16.51 6.14
CA GLY A 94 9.23 -17.86 5.66
C GLY A 94 7.81 -18.15 5.17
N GLN A 95 6.94 -17.14 5.09
CA GLN A 95 5.55 -17.30 4.63
C GLN A 95 5.46 -17.42 3.12
N SER A 96 4.38 -18.05 2.65
CA SER A 96 4.13 -18.20 1.22
C SER A 96 3.54 -16.91 0.61
N ASN A 97 3.72 -16.74 -0.71
CA ASN A 97 3.11 -15.65 -1.46
C ASN A 97 1.58 -15.76 -1.57
N THR A 98 0.98 -16.85 -1.11
CA THR A 98 -0.47 -17.01 -1.07
C THR A 98 -1.15 -15.88 -0.31
N TRP A 99 -0.51 -15.36 0.74
CA TRP A 99 -1.00 -14.20 1.48
C TRP A 99 -1.11 -12.93 0.63
N VAL A 100 -0.24 -12.80 -0.38
CA VAL A 100 -0.29 -11.66 -1.32
C VAL A 100 -1.53 -11.74 -2.22
N LEU A 101 -1.99 -12.94 -2.56
CA LEU A 101 -3.22 -13.13 -3.33
C LEU A 101 -4.44 -12.56 -2.59
N PHE A 102 -4.48 -12.67 -1.26
CA PHE A 102 -5.55 -12.06 -0.46
C PHE A 102 -5.52 -10.52 -0.53
N ILE A 103 -4.33 -9.92 -0.58
CA ILE A 103 -4.20 -8.46 -0.77
C ILE A 103 -4.74 -8.07 -2.14
N ILE A 104 -4.33 -8.77 -3.19
CA ILE A 104 -4.78 -8.51 -4.56
C ILE A 104 -6.29 -8.69 -4.65
N LEU A 105 -6.83 -9.77 -4.10
CA LEU A 105 -8.25 -10.04 -4.07
C LEU A 105 -9.03 -8.93 -3.35
N PHE A 106 -8.52 -8.46 -2.20
CA PHE A 106 -9.11 -7.34 -1.47
C PHE A 106 -9.14 -6.06 -2.32
N TRP A 107 -8.06 -5.74 -3.01
CA TRP A 107 -8.00 -4.58 -3.90
C TRP A 107 -8.99 -4.70 -5.07
N LEU A 108 -9.11 -5.88 -5.67
CA LEU A 108 -10.09 -6.12 -6.74
C LEU A 108 -11.53 -6.00 -6.22
N LEU A 109 -11.81 -6.56 -5.06
CA LEU A 109 -13.13 -6.46 -4.43
C LEU A 109 -13.48 -5.03 -4.02
N SER A 110 -12.50 -4.21 -3.65
CA SER A 110 -12.72 -2.79 -3.31
C SER A 110 -13.14 -1.93 -4.50
N LEU A 111 -12.99 -2.42 -5.73
CA LEU A 111 -13.52 -1.76 -6.94
C LEU A 111 -15.04 -1.96 -7.09
N ILE A 112 -15.61 -2.96 -6.39
CA ILE A 112 -17.05 -3.20 -6.36
C ILE A 112 -17.68 -2.28 -5.32
N PRO A 113 -18.78 -1.59 -5.63
CA PRO A 113 -19.45 -0.71 -4.68
C PRO A 113 -19.77 -1.42 -3.37
N PHE A 114 -19.41 -0.81 -2.23
CA PHE A 114 -19.51 -1.39 -0.88
C PHE A 114 -20.92 -1.90 -0.53
N PHE A 115 -21.96 -1.21 -1.02
CA PHE A 115 -23.35 -1.59 -0.75
C PHE A 115 -23.80 -2.90 -1.44
N ILE A 116 -23.02 -3.38 -2.45
CA ILE A 116 -23.32 -4.65 -3.14
C ILE A 116 -22.78 -5.84 -2.35
N LEU A 117 -21.57 -5.71 -1.80
CA LEU A 117 -20.88 -6.83 -1.12
C LEU A 117 -20.23 -6.41 0.22
N PRO A 118 -21.00 -5.93 1.21
CA PRO A 118 -20.43 -5.41 2.46
C PRO A 118 -19.65 -6.47 3.25
N PHE A 119 -20.12 -7.72 3.26
CA PHE A 119 -19.44 -8.81 3.99
C PHE A 119 -18.08 -9.14 3.40
N LEU A 120 -17.90 -9.08 2.08
CA LEU A 120 -16.62 -9.34 1.43
C LEU A 120 -15.61 -8.23 1.77
N SER A 121 -16.05 -7.00 1.87
CA SER A 121 -15.19 -5.87 2.29
C SER A 121 -14.70 -6.04 3.73
N ILE A 122 -15.54 -6.53 4.63
CA ILE A 122 -15.16 -6.83 6.02
C ILE A 122 -14.13 -7.96 6.05
N ILE A 123 -14.38 -9.07 5.35
CA ILE A 123 -13.45 -10.19 5.27
C ILE A 123 -12.10 -9.74 4.70
N GLY A 124 -12.11 -8.97 3.61
CA GLY A 124 -10.89 -8.43 3.02
C GLY A 124 -10.10 -7.55 3.97
N SER A 125 -10.79 -6.71 4.75
CA SER A 125 -10.16 -5.86 5.77
C SER A 125 -9.51 -6.69 6.88
N ILE A 126 -10.17 -7.75 7.34
CA ILE A 126 -9.62 -8.67 8.34
C ILE A 126 -8.35 -9.35 7.80
N LEU A 127 -8.39 -9.85 6.57
CA LEU A 127 -7.22 -10.48 5.93
C LEU A 127 -6.06 -9.49 5.78
N GLN A 128 -6.34 -8.24 5.43
CA GLN A 128 -5.34 -7.19 5.35
C GLN A 128 -4.68 -6.92 6.71
N ILE A 129 -5.45 -6.89 7.80
CA ILE A 129 -4.94 -6.74 9.16
C ILE A 129 -4.06 -7.92 9.54
N ILE A 130 -4.45 -9.15 9.20
CA ILE A 130 -3.63 -10.35 9.46
C ILE A 130 -2.28 -10.24 8.75
N VAL A 131 -2.26 -9.87 7.47
CA VAL A 131 -1.01 -9.69 6.73
C VAL A 131 -0.14 -8.59 7.36
N PHE A 132 -0.75 -7.49 7.78
CA PHE A 132 -0.05 -6.40 8.45
C PHE A 132 0.62 -6.89 9.75
N ILE A 133 -0.11 -7.67 10.58
CA ILE A 133 0.43 -8.29 11.80
C ILE A 133 1.56 -9.27 11.46
N LEU A 134 1.43 -10.08 10.42
CA LEU A 134 2.49 -10.99 9.99
C LEU A 134 3.77 -10.21 9.63
N CYS A 135 3.65 -9.08 8.96
CA CYS A 135 4.78 -8.23 8.59
C CYS A 135 5.50 -7.58 9.78
N THR A 136 4.92 -7.56 10.99
CA THR A 136 5.62 -7.11 12.21
C THR A 136 6.62 -8.13 12.76
N LYS A 137 6.43 -9.43 12.48
CA LYS A 137 7.27 -10.51 13.00
C LYS A 137 8.74 -10.31 12.62
N LYS A 138 9.66 -10.83 13.41
CA LYS A 138 11.10 -10.87 13.08
C LYS A 138 11.32 -11.78 11.87
N GLY A 139 12.19 -11.37 10.95
CA GLY A 139 12.61 -12.22 9.83
C GLY A 139 13.39 -13.46 10.30
N ASP A 140 13.39 -14.48 9.46
CA ASP A 140 14.13 -15.71 9.71
C ASP A 140 15.63 -15.42 9.80
N LYS A 141 16.27 -15.90 10.88
CA LYS A 141 17.72 -15.75 11.08
C LYS A 141 18.56 -16.69 10.20
N LYS A 142 17.94 -17.75 9.68
CA LYS A 142 18.60 -18.75 8.82
C LYS A 142 18.18 -18.54 7.36
N LYS A 143 18.95 -19.13 6.45
CA LYS A 143 18.58 -19.24 5.04
C LYS A 143 17.25 -20.01 4.95
N ASN A 144 16.27 -19.44 4.28
CA ASN A 144 15.02 -20.10 3.96
C ASN A 144 14.91 -20.30 2.44
N LYS A 145 13.79 -20.83 1.97
CA LYS A 145 13.56 -21.12 0.54
C LYS A 145 13.63 -19.87 -0.36
N TYR A 146 13.61 -18.67 0.21
CA TYR A 146 13.62 -17.40 -0.53
C TYR A 146 14.98 -16.69 -0.49
N GLY A 147 15.96 -17.22 0.23
CA GLY A 147 17.31 -16.68 0.25
C GLY A 147 17.97 -16.57 1.61
N ALA A 148 19.16 -15.96 1.62
CA ALA A 148 19.91 -15.69 2.84
C ALA A 148 19.20 -14.66 3.75
N PRO A 149 19.45 -14.68 5.08
CA PRO A 149 18.90 -13.69 5.98
C PRO A 149 19.42 -12.29 5.63
N ILE A 150 18.58 -11.29 5.87
CA ILE A 150 18.99 -9.89 5.76
C ILE A 150 19.66 -9.51 7.09
N THR A 151 20.93 -9.17 7.01
CA THR A 151 21.76 -8.67 8.12
C THR A 151 21.46 -7.20 8.40
#